data_517f8e9568e5d5129753f87e8f53c64d
#
_entry.id   517f8e9568e5d5129753f87e8f53c64d
#
_cell.length_a   1.000
_cell.length_b   1.000
_cell.length_c   1.000
_cell.angle_alpha   90.00
_cell.angle_beta   90.00
_cell.angle_gamma   90.00
#
_symmetry.space_group_name_H-M   'P 1'
#
loop_
_entity.id
_entity.type
_entity.pdbx_description
1 polymer ?
#
loop_
_entity_poly.entity_id
_entity_poly.type
_entity_poly.pdbx_seq_one_letter_code
_entity_poly.pdbx_strand_id
1 'polypeptide(L)'
;MLRCLCLAAVLVVVLPCLSLADDQAGKDWSEAQVAKLPASEKAIPLFNGTDLAGWDGQTAKYFSVDDREIVGRNGKDNAPAASTYLVTKEKYRNFRLIFEGKLVTSEMHTGIALWGKTVEMAGDPFSYQGHLVMYPSGYGYYDLYGRNSIYQDKDGVAKKAGKQHDWNRMEILAIGSRIRHVINGKLVADWSDPKPETCQPGPIGLQLHKNTVPQEVHFRGLILTTDPEDRLVTVEQNGN
;
A
#
# COMPACT_ATOMS: atom_id res chain seq x y z
N MET A 1 70.58 -24.29 19.23
CA MET A 1 69.63 -23.23 19.64
C MET A 1 68.63 -23.02 18.52
N LEU A 2 67.47 -23.63 18.63
CA LEU A 2 66.39 -23.60 17.63
C LEU A 2 65.26 -22.69 18.18
N ARG A 3 65.01 -21.56 17.54
CA ARG A 3 63.93 -20.66 17.90
C ARG A 3 62.66 -21.04 17.09
N CYS A 4 61.63 -21.57 17.78
CA CYS A 4 60.29 -21.73 17.22
C CYS A 4 59.60 -20.35 17.16
N LEU A 5 59.20 -19.90 15.95
CA LEU A 5 58.26 -18.83 15.76
C LEU A 5 56.86 -19.43 15.74
N CYS A 6 56.03 -19.10 16.74
CA CYS A 6 54.59 -19.34 16.68
C CYS A 6 53.94 -18.21 15.92
N LEU A 7 53.38 -18.49 14.73
CA LEU A 7 52.47 -17.61 14.03
C LEU A 7 51.05 -17.79 14.64
N ALA A 8 50.55 -16.77 15.29
CA ALA A 8 49.15 -16.72 15.69
C ALA A 8 48.33 -16.21 14.52
N ALA A 9 47.49 -17.07 13.95
CA ALA A 9 46.48 -16.66 12.94
C ALA A 9 45.28 -16.02 13.66
N VAL A 10 45.08 -14.74 13.44
CA VAL A 10 43.87 -14.03 13.89
C VAL A 10 42.77 -14.29 12.87
N LEU A 11 41.79 -15.11 13.26
CA LEU A 11 40.58 -15.36 12.48
C LEU A 11 39.64 -14.17 12.67
N VAL A 12 39.57 -13.25 11.70
CA VAL A 12 38.58 -12.19 11.66
C VAL A 12 37.25 -12.80 11.20
N VAL A 13 36.36 -13.06 12.15
CA VAL A 13 34.97 -13.44 11.87
C VAL A 13 34.23 -12.16 11.48
N VAL A 14 34.05 -11.94 10.18
CA VAL A 14 33.12 -10.92 9.66
C VAL A 14 31.71 -11.50 9.81
N LEU A 15 31.03 -11.12 10.89
CA LEU A 15 29.59 -11.34 11.02
C LEU A 15 28.91 -10.43 10.00
N PRO A 16 28.01 -10.98 9.14
CA PRO A 16 27.18 -10.12 8.32
C PRO A 16 26.25 -9.35 9.25
N CYS A 17 26.38 -8.03 9.24
CA CYS A 17 25.44 -7.11 9.88
C CYS A 17 24.14 -7.16 9.07
N LEU A 18 23.30 -8.18 9.30
CA LEU A 18 21.99 -8.34 8.68
C LEU A 18 21.03 -7.31 9.29
N SER A 19 20.81 -6.27 8.57
CA SER A 19 19.57 -5.51 8.29
C SER A 19 18.49 -5.46 9.39
N LEU A 20 18.83 -5.00 10.59
CA LEU A 20 17.83 -4.39 11.49
C LEU A 20 17.48 -2.95 11.06
N ALA A 21 18.18 -2.41 10.06
CA ALA A 21 17.96 -1.06 9.56
C ALA A 21 16.74 -0.92 8.63
N ASP A 22 16.28 -2.00 8.00
CA ASP A 22 15.23 -1.92 6.99
C ASP A 22 13.81 -1.87 7.60
N ASP A 23 13.59 -2.49 8.77
CA ASP A 23 12.28 -2.46 9.44
C ASP A 23 11.99 -1.14 10.18
N GLN A 24 13.01 -0.40 10.59
CA GLN A 24 12.84 0.96 11.13
C GLN A 24 12.62 1.99 10.00
N ALA A 25 13.22 1.77 8.82
CA ALA A 25 13.15 2.68 7.68
C ALA A 25 11.72 2.95 7.18
N GLY A 26 10.77 2.03 7.39
CA GLY A 26 9.39 2.20 6.94
C GLY A 26 8.60 3.21 7.75
N LYS A 27 8.72 3.21 9.06
CA LYS A 27 8.06 4.20 9.95
C LYS A 27 8.66 5.58 9.74
N ASP A 28 9.97 5.63 9.66
CA ASP A 28 10.72 6.86 9.46
C ASP A 28 10.41 7.50 8.10
N TRP A 29 10.13 6.68 7.05
CA TRP A 29 9.80 7.23 5.74
C TRP A 29 8.46 7.98 5.75
N SER A 30 7.38 7.39 6.25
CA SER A 30 6.06 8.04 6.31
C SER A 30 6.08 9.29 7.21
N GLU A 31 6.75 9.22 8.36
CA GLU A 31 6.93 10.35 9.26
C GLU A 31 7.72 11.48 8.60
N ALA A 32 8.78 11.15 7.85
CA ALA A 32 9.53 12.15 7.10
C ALA A 32 8.68 12.83 6.01
N GLN A 33 7.69 12.14 5.44
CA GLN A 33 6.75 12.76 4.50
C GLN A 33 5.78 13.72 5.21
N VAL A 34 5.37 13.43 6.45
CA VAL A 34 4.54 14.36 7.25
C VAL A 34 5.19 15.72 7.37
N ALA A 35 6.50 15.79 7.53
CA ALA A 35 7.23 17.05 7.58
C ALA A 35 7.18 17.86 6.27
N LYS A 36 6.83 17.23 5.15
CA LYS A 36 6.68 17.86 3.82
C LYS A 36 5.24 18.29 3.49
N LEU A 37 4.29 17.92 4.34
CA LEU A 37 2.88 18.30 4.14
C LEU A 37 2.73 19.82 4.17
N PRO A 38 1.78 20.39 3.41
CA PRO A 38 1.35 21.76 3.59
C PRO A 38 0.95 22.05 5.04
N ALA A 39 1.21 23.25 5.52
CA ALA A 39 0.86 23.66 6.90
C ALA A 39 -0.66 23.61 7.17
N SER A 40 -1.47 23.66 6.12
CA SER A 40 -2.93 23.52 6.16
C SER A 40 -3.39 22.08 6.40
N GLU A 41 -2.54 21.08 6.15
CA GLU A 41 -2.89 19.67 6.24
C GLU A 41 -2.50 19.09 7.61
N LYS A 42 -3.44 18.36 8.21
CA LYS A 42 -3.23 17.63 9.46
C LYS A 42 -3.10 16.14 9.18
N ALA A 43 -1.98 15.54 9.57
CA ALA A 43 -1.75 14.11 9.48
C ALA A 43 -2.68 13.32 10.43
N ILE A 44 -3.35 12.30 9.91
CA ILE A 44 -4.22 11.38 10.63
C ILE A 44 -3.63 9.98 10.46
N PRO A 45 -3.06 9.35 11.49
CA PRO A 45 -2.66 7.95 11.43
C PRO A 45 -3.92 7.08 11.30
N LEU A 46 -4.00 6.28 10.23
CA LEU A 46 -5.11 5.33 10.02
C LEU A 46 -4.90 4.00 10.77
N PHE A 47 -3.69 3.74 11.22
CA PHE A 47 -3.30 2.53 11.93
C PHE A 47 -2.41 2.87 13.12
N ASN A 48 -2.72 2.28 14.28
CA ASN A 48 -2.01 2.54 15.54
C ASN A 48 -0.80 1.62 15.77
N GLY A 49 -0.57 0.64 14.87
CA GLY A 49 0.52 -0.34 14.96
C GLY A 49 0.24 -1.51 15.94
N THR A 50 -0.94 -1.59 16.56
CA THR A 50 -1.21 -2.60 17.60
C THR A 50 -2.46 -3.43 17.34
N ASP A 51 -3.51 -2.83 16.82
CA ASP A 51 -4.78 -3.49 16.56
C ASP A 51 -5.51 -2.88 15.35
N LEU A 52 -6.61 -3.50 14.94
CA LEU A 52 -7.45 -3.05 13.84
C LEU A 52 -8.59 -2.13 14.29
N ALA A 53 -8.46 -1.43 15.41
CA ALA A 53 -9.42 -0.41 15.80
C ALA A 53 -9.54 0.66 14.70
N GLY A 54 -10.77 1.03 14.33
CA GLY A 54 -11.01 1.94 13.19
C GLY A 54 -11.15 1.25 11.83
N TRP A 55 -10.99 -0.08 11.77
CA TRP A 55 -11.17 -0.89 10.58
C TRP A 55 -12.28 -1.92 10.73
N ASP A 56 -12.91 -2.30 9.60
CA ASP A 56 -13.86 -3.40 9.48
C ASP A 56 -13.43 -4.34 8.35
N GLY A 57 -13.64 -5.64 8.50
CA GLY A 57 -13.24 -6.63 7.52
C GLY A 57 -13.31 -8.04 8.05
N GLN A 58 -12.88 -9.01 7.26
CA GLN A 58 -12.77 -10.41 7.63
C GLN A 58 -11.56 -10.67 8.54
N THR A 59 -11.49 -10.00 9.71
CA THR A 59 -10.35 -10.04 10.63
C THR A 59 -10.13 -11.41 11.26
N ALA A 60 -11.20 -12.19 11.45
CA ALA A 60 -11.07 -13.57 11.95
C ALA A 60 -10.50 -14.56 10.92
N LYS A 61 -10.45 -14.17 9.63
CA LYS A 61 -10.14 -15.08 8.53
C LYS A 61 -8.95 -14.67 7.69
N TYR A 62 -8.81 -13.38 7.42
CA TYR A 62 -7.85 -12.88 6.42
C TYR A 62 -6.93 -11.78 6.91
N PHE A 63 -7.37 -10.92 7.84
CA PHE A 63 -6.60 -9.75 8.25
C PHE A 63 -6.19 -9.83 9.71
N SER A 64 -4.93 -9.52 9.99
CA SER A 64 -4.36 -9.49 11.33
C SER A 64 -3.36 -8.34 11.46
N VAL A 65 -2.82 -8.18 12.65
CA VAL A 65 -1.66 -7.33 12.91
C VAL A 65 -0.49 -8.23 13.26
N ASP A 66 0.64 -8.02 12.61
CA ASP A 66 1.90 -8.69 12.86
C ASP A 66 3.03 -7.68 12.73
N ASP A 67 3.95 -7.66 13.69
CA ASP A 67 5.08 -6.72 13.75
C ASP A 67 4.74 -5.26 13.41
N ARG A 68 3.61 -4.76 13.96
CA ARG A 68 3.09 -3.40 13.73
C ARG A 68 2.70 -3.13 12.27
N GLU A 69 2.41 -4.14 11.50
CA GLU A 69 1.91 -4.09 10.13
C GLU A 69 0.50 -4.68 10.06
N ILE A 70 -0.32 -4.16 9.18
CA ILE A 70 -1.58 -4.81 8.79
C ILE A 70 -1.21 -5.88 7.78
N VAL A 71 -1.56 -7.12 8.07
CA VAL A 71 -1.29 -8.27 7.21
C VAL A 71 -2.59 -8.85 6.68
N GLY A 72 -2.71 -8.91 5.36
CA GLY A 72 -3.76 -9.65 4.67
C GLY A 72 -3.18 -10.96 4.11
N ARG A 73 -3.79 -12.12 4.46
CA ARG A 73 -3.25 -13.43 4.06
C ARG A 73 -4.34 -14.45 3.77
N ASN A 74 -4.15 -15.29 2.75
CA ASN A 74 -4.89 -16.52 2.55
C ASN A 74 -3.98 -17.71 2.27
N GLY A 75 -4.42 -18.89 2.70
CA GLY A 75 -3.79 -20.17 2.34
C GLY A 75 -4.48 -20.85 1.16
N LYS A 76 -4.07 -22.09 0.86
CA LYS A 76 -4.68 -22.90 -0.21
C LYS A 76 -6.15 -23.25 0.08
N ASP A 77 -6.48 -23.49 1.36
CA ASP A 77 -7.79 -24.03 1.75
C ASP A 77 -8.79 -22.95 2.14
N ASN A 78 -8.38 -21.68 2.16
CA ASN A 78 -9.24 -20.55 2.52
C ASN A 78 -9.13 -19.38 1.53
N ALA A 79 -8.88 -19.65 0.25
CA ALA A 79 -8.86 -18.64 -0.78
C ALA A 79 -10.17 -17.84 -0.80
N PRO A 80 -10.12 -16.50 -0.89
CA PRO A 80 -11.33 -15.70 -0.95
C PRO A 80 -12.08 -15.94 -2.26
N ALA A 81 -13.39 -16.18 -2.18
CA ALA A 81 -14.25 -16.39 -3.34
C ALA A 81 -14.43 -15.12 -4.19
N ALA A 82 -14.30 -13.96 -3.56
CA ALA A 82 -14.18 -12.65 -4.20
C ALA A 82 -13.04 -11.87 -3.54
N SER A 83 -12.53 -10.81 -4.16
CA SER A 83 -11.59 -9.91 -3.49
C SER A 83 -12.24 -9.33 -2.23
N THR A 84 -11.54 -9.45 -1.10
CA THR A 84 -12.00 -8.98 0.20
C THR A 84 -11.15 -7.80 0.67
N TYR A 85 -11.74 -6.93 1.47
CA TYR A 85 -11.09 -5.68 1.86
C TYR A 85 -11.16 -5.48 3.37
N LEU A 86 -10.07 -4.97 3.93
CA LEU A 86 -10.09 -4.32 5.23
C LEU A 86 -10.40 -2.84 4.98
N VAL A 87 -11.51 -2.34 5.50
CA VAL A 87 -12.00 -1.00 5.18
C VAL A 87 -12.00 -0.11 6.42
N THR A 88 -11.71 1.19 6.23
CA THR A 88 -11.86 2.17 7.30
C THR A 88 -13.33 2.32 7.69
N LYS A 89 -13.63 2.54 8.99
CA LYS A 89 -14.98 2.88 9.45
C LYS A 89 -15.41 4.26 8.97
N GLU A 90 -14.47 5.19 8.92
CA GLU A 90 -14.67 6.53 8.40
C GLU A 90 -14.65 6.55 6.88
N LYS A 91 -15.34 7.54 6.28
CA LYS A 91 -15.46 7.73 4.85
C LYS A 91 -14.74 9.00 4.41
N TYR A 92 -14.05 8.91 3.28
CA TYR A 92 -13.24 10.01 2.74
C TYR A 92 -13.61 10.26 1.28
N ARG A 93 -13.54 11.52 0.85
CA ARG A 93 -13.70 11.92 -0.55
C ARG A 93 -12.45 12.56 -1.09
N ASN A 94 -12.05 13.69 -0.53
CA ASN A 94 -10.80 14.36 -0.88
C ASN A 94 -9.76 14.00 0.19
N PHE A 95 -8.70 13.34 -0.21
CA PHE A 95 -7.66 12.92 0.73
C PHE A 95 -6.32 12.73 0.03
N ARG A 96 -5.27 12.82 0.82
CA ARG A 96 -3.95 12.28 0.55
C ARG A 96 -3.76 11.06 1.44
N LEU A 97 -3.30 9.95 0.88
CA LEU A 97 -2.89 8.77 1.62
C LEU A 97 -1.42 8.48 1.31
N ILE A 98 -0.58 8.47 2.34
CA ILE A 98 0.83 8.10 2.27
C ILE A 98 1.00 6.81 3.04
N PHE A 99 1.66 5.82 2.45
CA PHE A 99 1.85 4.52 3.10
C PHE A 99 2.94 3.71 2.40
N GLU A 100 3.35 2.63 3.04
CA GLU A 100 4.14 1.58 2.42
C GLU A 100 3.32 0.30 2.31
N GLY A 101 3.43 -0.38 1.18
CA GLY A 101 2.77 -1.65 0.93
C GLY A 101 3.69 -2.66 0.26
N LYS A 102 3.54 -3.94 0.62
CA LYS A 102 4.35 -5.03 0.11
C LYS A 102 3.47 -6.22 -0.21
N LEU A 103 3.56 -6.73 -1.43
CA LEU A 103 2.97 -8.01 -1.82
C LEU A 103 4.02 -9.10 -1.63
N VAL A 104 3.98 -9.79 -0.49
CA VAL A 104 5.02 -10.76 -0.08
C VAL A 104 4.98 -12.02 -0.94
N THR A 105 3.77 -12.54 -1.14
CA THR A 105 3.54 -13.76 -1.91
C THR A 105 2.44 -13.51 -2.94
N SER A 106 2.62 -13.90 -4.15
CA SER A 106 1.80 -13.81 -5.35
C SER A 106 2.44 -12.94 -6.44
N GLU A 107 2.28 -13.35 -7.68
CA GLU A 107 2.69 -12.60 -8.88
C GLU A 107 1.58 -11.66 -9.38
N MET A 108 0.48 -11.54 -8.64
CA MET A 108 -0.64 -10.69 -8.99
C MET A 108 -0.42 -9.25 -8.49
N HIS A 109 -1.43 -8.63 -7.98
CA HIS A 109 -1.43 -7.28 -7.44
C HIS A 109 -2.24 -7.24 -6.15
N THR A 110 -2.13 -6.16 -5.44
CA THR A 110 -3.05 -5.69 -4.42
C THR A 110 -3.49 -4.26 -4.76
N GLY A 111 -4.24 -3.62 -3.90
CA GLY A 111 -4.65 -2.24 -4.17
C GLY A 111 -5.34 -1.56 -3.02
N ILE A 112 -5.56 -0.26 -3.23
CA ILE A 112 -6.32 0.61 -2.34
C ILE A 112 -7.65 0.94 -3.01
N ALA A 113 -8.76 0.52 -2.37
CA ALA A 113 -10.10 0.88 -2.80
C ALA A 113 -10.53 2.23 -2.21
N LEU A 114 -11.23 3.02 -3.01
CA LEU A 114 -11.71 4.35 -2.63
C LEU A 114 -12.99 4.72 -3.39
N TRP A 115 -13.67 5.78 -2.94
CA TRP A 115 -14.87 6.36 -3.57
C TRP A 115 -15.98 5.33 -3.86
N GLY A 116 -16.25 4.48 -2.87
CA GLY A 116 -17.23 3.43 -3.05
C GLY A 116 -17.82 2.93 -1.73
N LYS A 117 -18.22 1.68 -1.72
CA LYS A 117 -18.85 1.01 -0.58
C LYS A 117 -18.54 -0.47 -0.57
N THR A 118 -18.65 -1.07 0.60
CA THR A 118 -18.66 -2.54 0.72
C THR A 118 -19.95 -3.09 0.14
N VAL A 119 -19.85 -4.24 -0.50
CA VAL A 119 -20.94 -5.02 -1.07
C VAL A 119 -20.71 -6.49 -0.78
N GLU A 120 -21.80 -7.24 -0.66
CA GLU A 120 -21.68 -8.69 -0.61
C GLU A 120 -21.40 -9.24 -2.02
N MET A 121 -20.37 -10.09 -2.13
CA MET A 121 -20.04 -10.80 -3.35
C MET A 121 -19.52 -12.20 -3.03
N ALA A 122 -20.18 -13.21 -3.57
CA ALA A 122 -19.84 -14.63 -3.34
C ALA A 122 -19.78 -15.01 -1.84
N GLY A 123 -20.66 -14.43 -1.02
CA GLY A 123 -20.74 -14.66 0.43
C GLY A 123 -19.73 -13.86 1.26
N ASP A 124 -18.98 -12.95 0.65
CA ASP A 124 -18.10 -12.02 1.36
C ASP A 124 -18.76 -10.63 1.46
N PRO A 125 -19.12 -10.15 2.67
CA PRO A 125 -19.74 -8.84 2.87
C PRO A 125 -18.76 -7.67 2.73
N PHE A 126 -17.45 -7.94 2.66
CA PHE A 126 -16.38 -6.95 2.54
C PHE A 126 -15.74 -6.90 1.16
N SER A 127 -16.42 -7.39 0.13
CA SER A 127 -16.07 -6.99 -1.24
C SER A 127 -16.36 -5.51 -1.44
N TYR A 128 -15.76 -4.88 -2.46
CA TYR A 128 -15.85 -3.44 -2.64
C TYR A 128 -16.36 -3.08 -4.03
N GLN A 129 -17.22 -2.10 -4.10
CA GLN A 129 -17.71 -1.48 -5.34
C GLN A 129 -17.32 -0.01 -5.35
N GLY A 130 -16.40 0.38 -6.21
CA GLY A 130 -15.82 1.72 -6.30
C GLY A 130 -14.57 1.72 -7.17
N HIS A 131 -13.64 2.63 -6.90
CA HIS A 131 -12.36 2.70 -7.59
C HIS A 131 -11.32 1.85 -6.86
N LEU A 132 -10.36 1.31 -7.62
CA LEU A 132 -9.24 0.55 -7.09
C LEU A 132 -7.94 1.02 -7.72
N VAL A 133 -7.03 1.54 -6.89
CA VAL A 133 -5.66 1.90 -7.27
C VAL A 133 -4.76 0.71 -6.98
N MET A 134 -4.19 0.11 -8.02
CA MET A 134 -3.44 -1.14 -7.90
C MET A 134 -1.93 -0.94 -7.91
N TYR A 135 -1.24 -1.82 -7.20
CA TYR A 135 0.22 -1.97 -7.16
C TYR A 135 0.60 -3.43 -6.82
N PRO A 136 1.84 -3.86 -6.89
CA PRO A 136 3.05 -3.18 -7.39
C PRO A 136 3.15 -3.15 -8.91
N SER A 137 2.41 -4.01 -9.59
CA SER A 137 2.40 -4.08 -11.06
C SER A 137 1.42 -3.08 -11.66
N GLY A 138 1.72 -2.63 -12.87
CA GLY A 138 0.95 -1.61 -13.56
C GLY A 138 -0.29 -2.14 -14.28
N TYR A 139 -1.20 -2.77 -13.56
CA TYR A 139 -2.48 -3.23 -14.15
C TYR A 139 -3.45 -2.11 -14.44
N GLY A 140 -3.24 -0.92 -13.85
CA GLY A 140 -4.12 0.22 -13.99
C GLY A 140 -5.12 0.36 -12.85
N TYR A 141 -6.11 1.22 -13.06
CA TYR A 141 -7.20 1.42 -12.13
C TYR A 141 -8.44 0.70 -12.61
N TYR A 142 -9.06 -0.06 -11.72
CA TYR A 142 -10.31 -0.74 -12.00
C TYR A 142 -11.47 0.01 -11.37
N ASP A 143 -12.54 0.06 -12.12
CA ASP A 143 -13.84 0.49 -11.64
C ASP A 143 -14.69 -0.76 -11.35
N LEU A 144 -14.90 -1.05 -10.08
CA LEU A 144 -15.72 -2.19 -9.63
C LEU A 144 -17.23 -1.99 -9.85
N TYR A 145 -17.65 -0.85 -10.41
CA TYR A 145 -19.01 -0.62 -10.91
C TYR A 145 -19.23 -1.20 -12.33
N GLY A 146 -18.30 -2.02 -12.81
CA GLY A 146 -18.44 -2.72 -14.07
C GLY A 146 -17.75 -2.05 -15.26
N ARG A 147 -16.99 -0.98 -15.04
CA ARG A 147 -16.23 -0.30 -16.10
C ARG A 147 -14.86 -0.93 -16.37
N ASN A 148 -14.27 -1.60 -15.41
CA ASN A 148 -12.96 -2.28 -15.42
C ASN A 148 -11.84 -1.57 -16.19
N SER A 149 -10.63 -1.56 -15.65
CA SER A 149 -9.43 -1.01 -16.31
C SER A 149 -9.65 0.37 -16.93
N ILE A 150 -10.31 1.28 -16.20
CA ILE A 150 -10.62 2.65 -16.66
C ILE A 150 -9.39 3.52 -16.87
N TYR A 151 -8.25 3.11 -16.32
CA TYR A 151 -6.93 3.67 -16.57
C TYR A 151 -5.92 2.53 -16.69
N GLN A 152 -4.99 2.63 -17.63
CA GLN A 152 -3.97 1.61 -17.88
C GLN A 152 -2.58 2.23 -17.93
N ASP A 153 -1.60 1.53 -17.37
CA ASP A 153 -0.17 1.87 -17.45
C ASP A 153 0.41 1.46 -18.84
N LYS A 154 -0.01 2.18 -19.89
CA LYS A 154 0.36 1.87 -21.27
C LYS A 154 1.86 1.95 -21.50
N ASP A 155 2.55 2.86 -20.82
CA ASP A 155 3.98 3.09 -20.97
C ASP A 155 4.83 2.25 -20.00
N GLY A 156 4.18 1.46 -19.16
CA GLY A 156 4.82 0.63 -18.16
C GLY A 156 5.54 1.43 -17.06
N VAL A 157 5.09 2.65 -16.77
CA VAL A 157 5.72 3.52 -15.76
C VAL A 157 5.53 2.94 -14.37
N ALA A 158 4.31 2.52 -14.03
CA ALA A 158 4.01 1.91 -12.75
C ALA A 158 4.72 0.56 -12.59
N LYS A 159 4.76 -0.26 -13.66
CA LYS A 159 5.50 -1.53 -13.67
C LYS A 159 7.00 -1.34 -13.43
N LYS A 160 7.59 -0.28 -13.97
CA LYS A 160 9.03 0.03 -13.79
C LYS A 160 9.32 0.63 -12.42
N ALA A 161 8.38 1.38 -11.84
CA ALA A 161 8.54 2.02 -10.54
C ALA A 161 8.24 1.05 -9.38
N GLY A 162 7.29 0.13 -9.57
CA GLY A 162 6.88 -0.84 -8.55
C GLY A 162 7.89 -1.98 -8.39
N LYS A 163 7.97 -2.49 -7.16
CA LYS A 163 8.77 -3.66 -6.79
C LYS A 163 7.84 -4.79 -6.38
N GLN A 164 7.86 -5.86 -7.16
CA GLN A 164 7.15 -7.09 -6.80
C GLN A 164 7.73 -7.64 -5.50
N HIS A 165 7.22 -8.20 -4.60
CA HIS A 165 7.76 -8.83 -3.36
C HIS A 165 8.60 -7.92 -2.44
N ASP A 166 8.64 -6.60 -2.67
CA ASP A 166 9.37 -5.67 -1.82
C ASP A 166 8.49 -4.46 -1.45
N TRP A 167 8.93 -3.67 -0.48
CA TRP A 167 8.25 -2.47 -0.04
C TRP A 167 8.16 -1.42 -1.14
N ASN A 168 6.94 -0.94 -1.36
CA ASN A 168 6.64 0.19 -2.23
C ASN A 168 6.16 1.36 -1.39
N ARG A 169 6.79 2.52 -1.57
CA ARG A 169 6.46 3.80 -0.95
C ARG A 169 5.48 4.53 -1.83
N MET A 170 4.32 4.87 -1.30
CA MET A 170 3.21 5.35 -2.11
C MET A 170 2.57 6.62 -1.58
N GLU A 171 2.11 7.46 -2.51
CA GLU A 171 1.18 8.55 -2.27
C GLU A 171 0.01 8.43 -3.24
N ILE A 172 -1.20 8.42 -2.70
CA ILE A 172 -2.44 8.55 -3.46
C ILE A 172 -3.03 9.90 -3.09
N LEU A 173 -3.17 10.80 -4.08
CA LEU A 173 -3.82 12.09 -3.92
C LEU A 173 -5.12 12.07 -4.72
N ALA A 174 -6.25 12.06 -4.01
CA ALA A 174 -7.60 11.96 -4.55
C ALA A 174 -8.35 13.26 -4.26
N ILE A 175 -8.64 14.07 -5.29
CA ILE A 175 -9.33 15.36 -5.19
C ILE A 175 -10.40 15.48 -6.28
N GLY A 176 -11.64 15.73 -5.88
CA GLY A 176 -12.77 15.80 -6.81
C GLY A 176 -13.02 14.47 -7.51
N SER A 177 -12.60 14.37 -8.77
CA SER A 177 -12.60 13.10 -9.54
C SER A 177 -11.19 12.72 -10.02
N ARG A 178 -10.15 13.46 -9.60
CA ARG A 178 -8.77 13.22 -10.02
C ARG A 178 -8.03 12.36 -9.01
N ILE A 179 -7.33 11.34 -9.51
CA ILE A 179 -6.39 10.51 -8.76
C ILE A 179 -5.00 10.75 -9.32
N ARG A 180 -4.05 11.09 -8.45
CA ARG A 180 -2.62 11.03 -8.74
C ARG A 180 -1.99 9.98 -7.86
N HIS A 181 -1.20 9.10 -8.47
CA HIS A 181 -0.55 7.99 -7.77
C HIS A 181 0.95 8.05 -7.98
N VAL A 182 1.68 8.07 -6.88
CA VAL A 182 3.14 8.01 -6.85
C VAL A 182 3.56 6.67 -6.28
N ILE A 183 4.49 5.99 -6.96
CA ILE A 183 5.15 4.77 -6.48
C ILE A 183 6.66 5.03 -6.47
N ASN A 184 7.31 4.83 -5.33
CA ASN A 184 8.76 4.95 -5.17
C ASN A 184 9.31 6.25 -5.77
N GLY A 185 8.69 7.38 -5.46
CA GLY A 185 9.08 8.71 -5.93
C GLY A 185 8.68 9.05 -7.36
N LYS A 186 8.08 8.14 -8.12
CA LYS A 186 7.63 8.36 -9.50
C LYS A 186 6.13 8.57 -9.57
N LEU A 187 5.69 9.66 -10.20
CA LEU A 187 4.29 9.83 -10.58
C LEU A 187 3.96 8.81 -11.67
N VAL A 188 3.14 7.81 -11.34
CA VAL A 188 2.79 6.71 -12.24
C VAL A 188 1.41 6.86 -12.85
N ALA A 189 0.55 7.67 -12.26
CA ALA A 189 -0.74 8.01 -12.83
C ALA A 189 -1.19 9.41 -12.41
N ASP A 190 -1.80 10.09 -13.36
CA ASP A 190 -2.52 11.37 -13.19
C ASP A 190 -3.76 11.27 -14.08
N TRP A 191 -4.90 11.02 -13.44
CA TRP A 191 -6.11 10.68 -14.16
C TRP A 191 -7.35 11.26 -13.46
N SER A 192 -8.29 11.76 -14.25
CA SER A 192 -9.59 12.22 -13.78
C SER A 192 -10.70 11.35 -14.33
N ASP A 193 -11.57 10.86 -13.44
CA ASP A 193 -12.73 10.10 -13.86
C ASP A 193 -13.68 10.99 -14.66
N PRO A 194 -14.04 10.60 -15.89
CA PRO A 194 -15.01 11.33 -16.70
C PRO A 194 -16.44 11.25 -16.14
N LYS A 195 -16.66 10.43 -15.08
CA LYS A 195 -17.92 10.28 -14.35
C LYS A 195 -17.76 10.73 -12.89
N PRO A 196 -17.62 12.05 -12.63
CA PRO A 196 -17.36 12.55 -11.29
C PRO A 196 -18.44 12.20 -10.26
N GLU A 197 -19.65 11.88 -10.70
CA GLU A 197 -20.73 11.40 -9.86
C GLU A 197 -20.45 10.05 -9.19
N THR A 198 -19.48 9.28 -9.71
CA THR A 198 -19.04 8.03 -9.10
C THR A 198 -18.02 8.23 -7.97
N CYS A 199 -17.41 9.41 -7.90
CA CYS A 199 -16.38 9.76 -6.92
C CYS A 199 -17.01 10.27 -5.61
N GLN A 200 -17.77 9.42 -4.94
CA GLN A 200 -18.48 9.75 -3.71
C GLN A 200 -17.67 9.40 -2.45
N PRO A 201 -17.95 10.03 -1.30
CA PRO A 201 -17.30 9.64 -0.05
C PRO A 201 -17.49 8.15 0.25
N GLY A 202 -16.41 7.44 0.47
CA GLY A 202 -16.40 6.02 0.79
C GLY A 202 -15.28 5.63 1.75
N PRO A 203 -15.35 4.44 2.35
CA PRO A 203 -14.24 3.94 3.14
C PRO A 203 -13.01 3.69 2.25
N ILE A 204 -11.82 3.77 2.82
CA ILE A 204 -10.59 3.31 2.18
C ILE A 204 -10.45 1.82 2.46
N GLY A 205 -10.21 1.03 1.42
CA GLY A 205 -10.08 -0.43 1.53
C GLY A 205 -8.70 -0.94 1.14
N LEU A 206 -8.12 -1.77 1.99
CA LEU A 206 -6.89 -2.51 1.73
C LEU A 206 -7.26 -3.87 1.14
N GLN A 207 -6.82 -4.16 -0.07
CA GLN A 207 -7.25 -5.35 -0.80
C GLN A 207 -6.44 -6.60 -0.42
N LEU A 208 -7.15 -7.70 -0.14
CA LEU A 208 -6.65 -9.05 -0.38
C LEU A 208 -7.34 -9.57 -1.65
N HIS A 209 -6.56 -9.69 -2.72
CA HIS A 209 -7.09 -10.03 -4.05
C HIS A 209 -7.64 -11.46 -4.07
N LYS A 210 -8.74 -11.68 -4.80
CA LYS A 210 -9.22 -13.03 -5.11
C LYS A 210 -8.16 -13.80 -5.88
N ASN A 211 -7.63 -14.86 -5.25
CA ASN A 211 -6.62 -15.71 -5.86
C ASN A 211 -6.80 -17.14 -5.38
N THR A 212 -6.56 -18.10 -6.26
CA THR A 212 -6.57 -19.54 -5.94
C THR A 212 -5.24 -20.02 -5.35
N VAL A 213 -4.19 -19.19 -5.41
CA VAL A 213 -2.89 -19.45 -4.78
C VAL A 213 -2.76 -18.66 -3.48
N PRO A 214 -1.94 -19.09 -2.53
CA PRO A 214 -1.65 -18.32 -1.34
C PRO A 214 -1.17 -16.91 -1.68
N GLN A 215 -1.66 -15.94 -0.95
CA GLN A 215 -1.28 -14.54 -1.08
C GLN A 215 -1.05 -13.95 0.31
N GLU A 216 -0.07 -13.07 0.40
CA GLU A 216 0.24 -12.31 1.59
C GLU A 216 0.60 -10.88 1.21
N VAL A 217 -0.06 -9.92 1.84
CA VAL A 217 0.14 -8.48 1.63
C VAL A 217 0.29 -7.78 2.96
N HIS A 218 1.23 -6.85 3.03
CA HIS A 218 1.53 -6.04 4.21
C HIS A 218 1.34 -4.56 3.92
N PHE A 219 0.85 -3.82 4.93
CA PHE A 219 0.68 -2.38 4.90
C PHE A 219 1.20 -1.76 6.19
N ARG A 220 1.95 -0.64 6.08
CA ARG A 220 2.44 0.10 7.23
C ARG A 220 2.52 1.60 6.97
N GLY A 221 2.66 2.40 8.03
CA GLY A 221 2.85 3.84 7.92
C GLY A 221 1.69 4.56 7.25
N LEU A 222 0.44 4.09 7.42
CA LEU A 222 -0.75 4.64 6.78
C LEU A 222 -1.09 6.01 7.41
N ILE A 223 -0.80 7.08 6.67
CA ILE A 223 -1.05 8.47 7.07
C ILE A 223 -2.00 9.10 6.05
N LEU A 224 -3.08 9.67 6.54
CA LEU A 224 -4.08 10.34 5.73
C LEU A 224 -4.13 11.83 6.09
N THR A 225 -4.43 12.68 5.10
CA THR A 225 -4.91 14.06 5.29
C THR A 225 -6.22 14.26 4.57
N THR A 226 -7.14 15.04 5.13
CA THR A 226 -8.41 15.41 4.49
C THR A 226 -8.27 16.76 3.80
N ASP A 227 -9.03 16.95 2.71
CA ASP A 227 -9.06 18.19 1.92
C ASP A 227 -7.66 18.74 1.62
N PRO A 228 -6.78 17.90 1.05
CA PRO A 228 -5.39 18.25 0.81
C PRO A 228 -5.23 19.31 -0.29
N GLU A 229 -4.11 20.03 -0.25
CA GLU A 229 -3.69 20.87 -1.38
C GLU A 229 -3.38 20.00 -2.61
N ASP A 230 -3.63 20.55 -3.81
CA ASP A 230 -3.37 19.85 -5.08
C ASP A 230 -1.86 19.84 -5.43
N ARG A 231 -1.04 19.30 -4.52
CA ARG A 231 0.42 19.19 -4.62
C ARG A 231 0.89 17.82 -4.12
N LEU A 232 1.68 17.11 -4.90
CA LEU A 232 2.34 15.87 -4.47
C LEU A 232 3.53 16.20 -3.54
N VAL A 233 3.77 15.36 -2.53
CA VAL A 233 4.83 15.57 -1.54
C VAL A 233 5.91 14.48 -1.57
N THR A 234 5.65 13.36 -2.24
CA THR A 234 6.54 12.20 -2.27
C THR A 234 7.26 12.01 -3.61
N VAL A 235 7.00 12.85 -4.60
CA VAL A 235 7.72 12.80 -5.89
C VAL A 235 9.17 13.19 -5.67
N GLU A 236 10.08 12.32 -6.08
CA GLU A 236 11.51 12.64 -6.12
C GLU A 236 11.77 13.62 -7.26
N GLN A 237 12.33 14.78 -6.92
CA GLN A 237 12.86 15.68 -7.94
C GLN A 237 14.08 14.98 -8.56
N ASN A 238 14.02 14.72 -9.87
CA ASN A 238 15.20 14.26 -10.60
C ASN A 238 16.29 15.30 -10.34
N GLY A 239 17.30 14.94 -9.56
CA GLY A 239 18.47 15.77 -9.38
C GLY A 239 19.07 16.06 -10.78
N ASN A 240 19.12 17.34 -11.14
CA ASN A 240 19.89 17.82 -12.27
C ASN A 240 21.38 17.57 -12.03
#